data_c3d12a014b11342d5a3c0c9155bac606
#
_entry.id   c3d12a014b11342d5a3c0c9155bac606
#
_cell.length_a   1.000
_cell.length_b   1.000
_cell.length_c   1.000
_cell.angle_alpha   90.00
_cell.angle_beta   90.00
_cell.angle_gamma   90.00
#
_symmetry.space_group_name_H-M   'P 1'
#
loop_
_entity.id
_entity.type
_entity.pdbx_description
1 polymer ?
#
loop_
_entity_poly.entity_id
_entity_poly.type
_entity_poly.pdbx_seq_one_letter_code
_entity_poly.pdbx_strand_id
1 'polypeptide(L)'
;MEWSGHGQQSFVVPWPLLEGPESATGFAARLARQPVCRIYSTSISGAIDFGLKLHAESRLDPLRRVIDVSGDGPNNTGRPVTAARDEAIAQGVTINGLPFMVKRPTGFGDIEDLDLYYQDCVIGGPGAFIVPVREARDFAGAIRTKLVREIAEVPHADAAIHLAQDRARSDCEIGEKQRRQRFGP
;
A
#
# COMPACT_ATOMS: atom_id res chain seq x y z
N MET A 1 1.52 -1.78 -10.63
CA MET A 1 2.59 -0.77 -10.72
C MET A 1 3.73 -1.11 -9.79
N GLU A 2 4.94 -0.66 -10.09
CA GLU A 2 6.09 -0.64 -9.19
C GLU A 2 6.30 0.80 -8.73
N TRP A 3 6.77 0.98 -7.50
CA TRP A 3 7.01 2.30 -6.92
C TRP A 3 8.15 2.26 -5.90
N SER A 4 8.76 3.43 -5.69
CA SER A 4 9.81 3.62 -4.69
C SER A 4 9.84 5.08 -4.22
N GLY A 5 10.82 5.90 -4.60
CA GLY A 5 10.90 7.31 -4.25
C GLY A 5 9.92 8.21 -5.00
N HIS A 6 9.93 9.49 -4.64
CA HIS A 6 9.11 10.50 -5.32
C HIS A 6 9.45 10.58 -6.81
N GLY A 7 8.42 10.55 -7.68
CA GLY A 7 8.60 10.56 -9.12
C GLY A 7 9.13 9.25 -9.73
N GLN A 8 9.24 8.18 -8.93
CA GLN A 8 9.77 6.88 -9.34
C GLN A 8 8.69 5.81 -9.28
N GLN A 9 7.68 5.98 -10.10
CA GLN A 9 6.58 5.03 -10.27
C GLN A 9 6.54 4.57 -11.72
N SER A 10 6.25 3.30 -11.95
CA SER A 10 6.11 2.72 -13.28
C SER A 10 4.89 1.82 -13.41
N PHE A 11 4.24 1.86 -14.56
CA PHE A 11 3.12 0.99 -14.89
C PHE A 11 3.66 -0.32 -15.49
N VAL A 12 3.92 -1.27 -14.64
CA VAL A 12 4.65 -2.52 -14.96
C VAL A 12 3.83 -3.46 -15.85
N VAL A 13 2.55 -3.64 -15.54
CA VAL A 13 1.63 -4.50 -16.32
C VAL A 13 0.33 -3.73 -16.56
N PRO A 14 -0.12 -3.60 -17.82
CA PRO A 14 -1.40 -2.98 -18.15
C PRO A 14 -2.58 -3.68 -17.48
N TRP A 15 -3.69 -2.97 -17.33
CA TRP A 15 -4.92 -3.48 -16.75
C TRP A 15 -5.39 -4.75 -17.48
N PRO A 16 -5.35 -5.95 -16.86
CA PRO A 16 -5.97 -7.14 -17.42
C PRO A 16 -7.38 -7.31 -16.89
N LEU A 17 -8.26 -7.89 -17.67
CA LEU A 17 -9.47 -8.49 -17.16
C LEU A 17 -9.13 -9.93 -16.73
N LEU A 18 -9.42 -10.24 -15.46
CA LEU A 18 -9.19 -11.58 -14.90
C LEU A 18 -10.54 -12.30 -14.78
N GLU A 19 -10.81 -13.18 -15.75
CA GLU A 19 -12.08 -13.91 -15.84
C GLU A 19 -11.98 -15.36 -15.36
N GLY A 20 -10.76 -15.83 -15.09
CA GLY A 20 -10.55 -17.20 -14.63
C GLY A 20 -9.07 -17.59 -14.49
N PRO A 21 -8.80 -18.87 -14.22
CA PRO A 21 -7.44 -19.36 -13.93
C PRO A 21 -6.42 -19.10 -15.05
N GLU A 22 -6.84 -19.17 -16.31
CA GLU A 22 -5.95 -18.95 -17.46
C GLU A 22 -5.48 -17.50 -17.53
N SER A 23 -6.40 -16.53 -17.47
CA SER A 23 -6.08 -15.10 -17.48
C SER A 23 -5.25 -14.70 -16.25
N ALA A 24 -5.54 -15.29 -15.08
CA ALA A 24 -4.76 -15.07 -13.86
C ALA A 24 -3.33 -15.63 -13.98
N THR A 25 -3.16 -16.82 -14.56
CA THR A 25 -1.84 -17.42 -14.82
C THR A 25 -1.04 -16.58 -15.82
N GLY A 26 -1.68 -16.11 -16.88
CA GLY A 26 -1.06 -15.22 -17.87
C GLY A 26 -0.63 -13.89 -17.26
N PHE A 27 -1.42 -13.31 -16.35
CA PHE A 27 -1.06 -12.10 -15.60
C PHE A 27 0.15 -12.34 -14.70
N ALA A 28 0.14 -13.42 -13.91
CA ALA A 28 1.24 -13.79 -13.03
C ALA A 28 2.54 -13.99 -13.80
N ALA A 29 2.50 -14.67 -14.95
CA ALA A 29 3.66 -14.89 -15.82
C ALA A 29 4.22 -13.57 -16.39
N ARG A 30 3.37 -12.60 -16.74
CA ARG A 30 3.81 -11.28 -17.20
C ARG A 30 4.47 -10.50 -16.05
N LEU A 31 3.89 -10.54 -14.87
CA LEU A 31 4.43 -9.88 -13.68
C LEU A 31 5.80 -10.45 -13.30
N ALA A 32 5.97 -11.77 -13.31
CA ALA A 32 7.22 -12.44 -12.97
C ALA A 32 8.39 -12.13 -13.91
N ARG A 33 8.13 -11.65 -15.12
CA ARG A 33 9.16 -11.28 -16.11
C ARG A 33 9.61 -9.82 -16.00
N GLN A 34 8.98 -9.04 -15.15
CA GLN A 34 9.32 -7.63 -15.03
C GLN A 34 10.60 -7.44 -14.21
N PRO A 35 11.47 -6.51 -14.60
CA PRO A 35 12.62 -6.16 -13.79
C PRO A 35 12.16 -5.53 -12.48
N VAL A 36 12.91 -5.76 -11.41
CA VAL A 36 12.68 -5.13 -10.11
C VAL A 36 13.68 -4.00 -9.92
N CYS A 37 13.20 -2.77 -9.75
CA CYS A 37 14.02 -1.61 -9.42
C CYS A 37 14.17 -1.49 -7.90
N ARG A 38 15.42 -1.26 -7.44
CA ARG A 38 15.72 -1.02 -6.01
C ARG A 38 16.22 0.39 -5.83
N ILE A 39 15.50 1.19 -5.05
CA ILE A 39 15.85 2.57 -4.73
C ILE A 39 15.66 2.77 -3.23
N TYR A 40 16.57 3.57 -2.63
CA TYR A 40 16.65 3.77 -1.18
C TYR A 40 15.72 4.88 -0.64
N SER A 41 14.54 5.05 -1.23
CA SER A 41 13.56 6.03 -0.76
C SER A 41 12.14 5.47 -0.94
N THR A 42 11.23 5.93 -0.09
CA THR A 42 9.86 5.45 0.00
C THR A 42 8.91 6.61 -0.17
N SER A 43 8.12 6.63 -1.25
CA SER A 43 7.07 7.61 -1.49
C SER A 43 5.71 6.92 -1.61
N ILE A 44 5.11 6.61 -0.47
CA ILE A 44 3.74 6.06 -0.44
C ILE A 44 2.76 7.07 -1.04
N SER A 45 2.94 8.36 -0.72
CA SER A 45 2.14 9.44 -1.32
C SER A 45 2.24 9.45 -2.84
N GLY A 46 3.45 9.31 -3.40
CA GLY A 46 3.65 9.23 -4.84
C GLY A 46 3.05 7.96 -5.47
N ALA A 47 3.05 6.84 -4.74
CA ALA A 47 2.37 5.62 -5.19
C ALA A 47 0.85 5.80 -5.25
N ILE A 48 0.25 6.46 -4.26
CA ILE A 48 -1.18 6.78 -4.22
C ILE A 48 -1.53 7.72 -5.39
N ASP A 49 -0.77 8.82 -5.56
CA ASP A 49 -0.99 9.79 -6.65
C ASP A 49 -0.92 9.14 -8.02
N PHE A 50 0.08 8.28 -8.22
CA PHE A 50 0.22 7.53 -9.47
C PHE A 50 -0.91 6.51 -9.68
N GLY A 51 -1.36 5.84 -8.61
CA GLY A 51 -2.53 4.96 -8.65
C GLY A 51 -3.80 5.69 -9.06
N LEU A 52 -4.06 6.89 -8.51
CA LEU A 52 -5.18 7.74 -8.90
C LEU A 52 -5.13 8.10 -10.40
N LYS A 53 -3.94 8.48 -10.88
CA LYS A 53 -3.73 8.76 -12.31
C LYS A 53 -4.03 7.53 -13.17
N LEU A 54 -3.54 6.34 -12.79
CA LEU A 54 -3.82 5.11 -13.52
C LEU A 54 -5.32 4.77 -13.54
N HIS A 55 -6.04 4.99 -12.44
CA HIS A 55 -7.50 4.82 -12.40
C HIS A 55 -8.20 5.79 -13.35
N ALA A 56 -7.81 7.05 -13.37
CA ALA A 56 -8.40 8.05 -14.25
C ALA A 56 -8.13 7.74 -15.74
N GLU A 57 -6.94 7.24 -16.07
CA GLU A 57 -6.53 6.91 -17.43
C GLU A 57 -7.08 5.57 -17.93
N SER A 58 -7.53 4.69 -17.03
CA SER A 58 -7.98 3.33 -17.37
C SER A 58 -9.24 3.30 -18.25
N ARG A 59 -10.04 4.35 -18.23
CA ARG A 59 -11.37 4.42 -18.89
C ARG A 59 -12.33 3.29 -18.48
N LEU A 60 -12.00 2.58 -17.40
CA LEU A 60 -12.87 1.55 -16.82
C LEU A 60 -13.85 2.23 -15.86
N ASP A 61 -15.07 1.69 -15.81
CA ASP A 61 -16.09 2.10 -14.84
C ASP A 61 -16.33 0.96 -13.83
N PRO A 62 -15.41 0.74 -12.89
CA PRO A 62 -15.53 -0.34 -11.93
C PRO A 62 -16.49 0.03 -10.81
N LEU A 63 -17.15 -0.97 -10.23
CA LEU A 63 -17.98 -0.80 -9.03
C LEU A 63 -17.17 -0.27 -7.84
N ARG A 64 -15.90 -0.64 -7.76
CA ARG A 64 -14.98 -0.17 -6.72
C ARG A 64 -13.60 0.10 -7.30
N ARG A 65 -12.96 1.13 -6.78
CA ARG A 65 -11.56 1.46 -7.08
C ARG A 65 -10.74 1.24 -5.83
N VAL A 66 -9.70 0.43 -5.95
CA VAL A 66 -8.82 0.07 -4.82
C VAL A 66 -7.37 0.29 -5.20
N ILE A 67 -6.60 0.87 -4.30
CA ILE A 67 -5.15 0.95 -4.36
C ILE A 67 -4.57 0.12 -3.23
N ASP A 68 -3.73 -0.85 -3.59
CA ASP A 68 -3.00 -1.67 -2.64
C ASP A 68 -1.58 -1.18 -2.47
N VAL A 69 -1.25 -0.75 -1.27
CA VAL A 69 0.09 -0.29 -0.92
C VAL A 69 0.83 -1.39 -0.18
N SER A 70 1.88 -1.93 -0.82
CA SER A 70 2.78 -2.91 -0.21
C SER A 70 4.17 -2.30 -0.06
N GLY A 71 4.73 -2.29 1.14
CA GLY A 71 6.04 -1.70 1.41
C GLY A 71 6.59 -2.04 2.78
N ASP A 72 7.89 -1.80 2.97
CA ASP A 72 8.67 -2.16 4.15
C ASP A 72 9.14 -0.95 4.98
N GLY A 73 8.57 0.24 4.73
CA GLY A 73 8.90 1.45 5.47
C GLY A 73 7.82 2.52 5.39
N PRO A 74 7.95 3.58 6.21
CA PRO A 74 7.06 4.74 6.19
C PRO A 74 7.36 5.64 4.99
N ASN A 75 6.41 6.52 4.64
CA ASN A 75 6.64 7.60 3.68
C ASN A 75 7.82 8.46 4.13
N ASN A 76 8.79 8.70 3.27
CA ASN A 76 9.97 9.51 3.60
C ASN A 76 10.34 10.53 2.51
N THR A 77 9.62 10.53 1.39
CA THR A 77 9.76 11.49 0.30
C THR A 77 8.40 11.79 -0.35
N GLY A 78 8.30 12.92 -0.99
CA GLY A 78 7.05 13.40 -1.58
C GLY A 78 6.23 14.24 -0.61
N ARG A 79 4.94 14.37 -0.88
CA ARG A 79 4.00 15.09 0.01
C ARG A 79 3.60 14.23 1.22
N PRO A 80 3.00 14.81 2.27
CA PRO A 80 2.48 14.03 3.39
C PRO A 80 1.55 12.91 2.92
N VAL A 81 1.76 11.69 3.45
CA VAL A 81 0.97 10.51 3.06
C VAL A 81 -0.51 10.67 3.37
N THR A 82 -0.84 11.32 4.49
CA THR A 82 -2.22 11.59 4.89
C THR A 82 -2.95 12.47 3.88
N ALA A 83 -2.27 13.47 3.31
CA ALA A 83 -2.87 14.33 2.28
C ALA A 83 -3.18 13.54 1.00
N ALA A 84 -2.28 12.65 0.57
CA ALA A 84 -2.51 11.79 -0.59
C ALA A 84 -3.65 10.79 -0.34
N ARG A 85 -3.68 10.18 0.85
CA ARG A 85 -4.75 9.28 1.28
C ARG A 85 -6.11 9.97 1.26
N ASP A 86 -6.20 11.11 1.91
CA ASP A 86 -7.48 11.83 2.07
C ASP A 86 -8.04 12.29 0.73
N GLU A 87 -7.17 12.70 -0.20
CA GLU A 87 -7.55 13.02 -1.57
C GLU A 87 -8.06 11.78 -2.34
N ALA A 88 -7.42 10.64 -2.19
CA ALA A 88 -7.86 9.39 -2.80
C ALA A 88 -9.25 8.97 -2.29
N ILE A 89 -9.47 9.09 -0.98
CA ILE A 89 -10.76 8.79 -0.34
C ILE A 89 -11.85 9.75 -0.87
N ALA A 90 -11.53 11.04 -1.00
CA ALA A 90 -12.45 12.03 -1.55
C ALA A 90 -12.85 11.73 -3.01
N GLN A 91 -12.00 11.04 -3.76
CA GLN A 91 -12.28 10.54 -5.11
C GLN A 91 -12.97 9.16 -5.14
N GLY A 92 -13.37 8.62 -3.99
CA GLY A 92 -14.05 7.32 -3.86
C GLY A 92 -13.12 6.13 -4.08
N VAL A 93 -11.83 6.28 -3.79
CA VAL A 93 -10.85 5.18 -3.84
C VAL A 93 -10.60 4.65 -2.44
N THR A 94 -10.62 3.33 -2.27
CA THR A 94 -10.21 2.65 -1.05
C THR A 94 -8.72 2.33 -1.12
N ILE A 95 -7.99 2.56 -0.03
CA ILE A 95 -6.57 2.21 0.08
C ILE A 95 -6.42 1.09 1.12
N ASN A 96 -5.88 -0.05 0.70
CA ASN A 96 -5.49 -1.16 1.57
C ASN A 96 -3.98 -1.21 1.73
N GLY A 97 -3.52 -1.88 2.79
CA GLY A 97 -2.10 -1.96 3.13
C GLY A 97 -1.57 -3.39 3.32
N LEU A 98 -0.36 -3.63 2.86
CA LEU A 98 0.42 -4.84 3.13
C LEU A 98 1.80 -4.42 3.67
N PRO A 99 1.90 -4.05 4.96
CA PRO A 99 3.18 -3.69 5.57
C PRO A 99 4.09 -4.92 5.73
N PHE A 100 5.32 -4.81 5.21
CA PHE A 100 6.37 -5.84 5.34
C PHE A 100 7.22 -5.59 6.58
N MET A 101 7.06 -6.41 7.59
CA MET A 101 7.75 -6.32 8.89
C MET A 101 8.77 -7.46 9.07
N VAL A 102 9.30 -7.98 7.95
CA VAL A 102 10.19 -9.16 7.95
C VAL A 102 11.59 -8.84 8.47
N LYS A 103 12.04 -7.60 8.31
CA LYS A 103 13.33 -7.14 8.82
C LYS A 103 13.18 -6.54 10.21
N ARG A 104 14.14 -6.76 11.08
CA ARG A 104 14.23 -5.98 12.32
C ARG A 104 14.59 -4.55 11.98
N PRO A 105 13.92 -3.55 12.59
CA PRO A 105 14.24 -2.16 12.37
C PRO A 105 15.71 -1.87 12.66
N THR A 106 16.37 -1.19 11.73
CA THR A 106 17.78 -0.81 11.86
C THR A 106 17.94 0.64 12.32
N GLY A 107 16.82 1.33 12.51
CA GLY A 107 16.78 2.76 12.85
C GLY A 107 16.95 3.69 11.63
N PHE A 108 17.01 3.14 10.43
CA PHE A 108 17.16 3.90 9.18
C PHE A 108 16.02 3.66 8.20
N GLY A 109 15.01 4.53 8.26
CA GLY A 109 13.87 4.43 7.38
C GLY A 109 12.92 3.29 7.75
N ASP A 110 13.24 2.55 8.81
CA ASP A 110 12.44 1.46 9.36
C ASP A 110 11.78 1.94 10.66
N ILE A 111 10.60 1.44 10.94
CA ILE A 111 9.89 1.65 12.22
C ILE A 111 9.38 0.32 12.74
N GLU A 112 9.32 0.15 14.07
CA GLU A 112 8.87 -1.10 14.69
C GLU A 112 7.40 -1.36 14.41
N ASP A 113 6.56 -0.34 14.57
CA ASP A 113 5.11 -0.43 14.45
C ASP A 113 4.63 0.01 13.05
N LEU A 114 5.21 -0.59 12.00
CA LEU A 114 4.85 -0.26 10.62
C LEU A 114 3.39 -0.60 10.31
N ASP A 115 2.84 -1.64 10.92
CA ASP A 115 1.42 -1.99 10.81
C ASP A 115 0.52 -0.90 11.39
N LEU A 116 0.87 -0.33 12.55
CA LEU A 116 0.14 0.78 13.15
C LEU A 116 0.27 2.06 12.31
N TYR A 117 1.46 2.32 11.76
CA TYR A 117 1.65 3.42 10.82
C TYR A 117 0.76 3.29 9.59
N TYR A 118 0.69 2.09 8.99
CA TYR A 118 -0.20 1.84 7.86
C TYR A 118 -1.66 2.05 8.24
N GLN A 119 -2.07 1.57 9.42
CA GLN A 119 -3.43 1.71 9.93
C GLN A 119 -3.82 3.17 10.16
N ASP A 120 -2.94 3.98 10.75
CA ASP A 120 -3.25 5.36 11.13
C ASP A 120 -3.05 6.36 9.99
N CYS A 121 -2.09 6.10 9.08
CA CYS A 121 -1.58 7.09 8.15
C CYS A 121 -1.80 6.75 6.68
N VAL A 122 -1.84 5.45 6.31
CA VAL A 122 -1.82 5.02 4.90
C VAL A 122 -3.18 4.58 4.40
N ILE A 123 -3.83 3.63 5.11
CA ILE A 123 -5.09 3.07 4.65
C ILE A 123 -6.27 4.03 4.86
N GLY A 124 -7.32 3.85 4.07
CA GLY A 124 -8.55 4.63 4.22
C GLY A 124 -9.57 4.32 3.14
N GLY A 125 -10.77 4.84 3.34
CA GLY A 125 -11.93 4.56 2.51
C GLY A 125 -12.79 3.40 3.06
N PRO A 126 -13.96 3.15 2.45
CA PRO A 126 -14.90 2.13 2.91
C PRO A 126 -14.28 0.75 2.90
N GLY A 127 -14.28 0.07 4.06
CA GLY A 127 -13.77 -1.29 4.18
C GLY A 127 -12.26 -1.44 4.07
N ALA A 128 -11.48 -0.36 4.19
CA ALA A 128 -10.02 -0.41 4.18
C ALA A 128 -9.47 -1.33 5.28
N PHE A 129 -8.43 -2.08 4.96
CA PHE A 129 -7.78 -3.00 5.90
C PHE A 129 -6.28 -3.14 5.63
N ILE A 130 -5.58 -3.68 6.62
CA ILE A 130 -4.19 -4.10 6.48
C ILE A 130 -4.05 -5.61 6.63
N VAL A 131 -3.02 -6.17 6.00
CA VAL A 131 -2.54 -7.54 6.21
C VAL A 131 -1.04 -7.47 6.47
N PRO A 132 -0.58 -7.41 7.73
CA PRO A 132 0.84 -7.31 8.03
C PRO A 132 1.56 -8.65 7.74
N VAL A 133 2.75 -8.57 7.13
CA VAL A 133 3.61 -9.72 6.85
C VAL A 133 4.82 -9.66 7.81
N ARG A 134 4.86 -10.55 8.79
CA ARG A 134 5.91 -10.57 9.80
C ARG A 134 7.03 -11.58 9.49
N GLU A 135 6.74 -12.59 8.67
CA GLU A 135 7.72 -13.57 8.22
C GLU A 135 7.64 -13.76 6.70
N ALA A 136 8.79 -13.96 6.05
CA ALA A 136 8.85 -14.10 4.59
C ALA A 136 8.00 -15.28 4.06
N ARG A 137 7.90 -16.36 4.85
CA ARG A 137 7.08 -17.54 4.52
C ARG A 137 5.59 -17.24 4.46
N ASP A 138 5.12 -16.20 5.14
CA ASP A 138 3.70 -15.84 5.23
C ASP A 138 3.23 -14.98 4.05
N PHE A 139 4.17 -14.51 3.23
CA PHE A 139 3.89 -13.57 2.16
C PHE A 139 2.80 -14.04 1.19
N ALA A 140 2.94 -15.27 0.67
CA ALA A 140 1.96 -15.81 -0.27
C ALA A 140 0.56 -15.96 0.35
N GLY A 141 0.50 -16.36 1.63
CA GLY A 141 -0.74 -16.45 2.41
C GLY A 141 -1.38 -15.08 2.63
N ALA A 142 -0.57 -14.06 2.93
CA ALA A 142 -1.03 -12.70 3.14
C ALA A 142 -1.62 -12.10 1.85
N ILE A 143 -0.95 -12.27 0.71
CA ILE A 143 -1.46 -11.84 -0.60
C ILE A 143 -2.80 -12.54 -0.91
N ARG A 144 -2.87 -13.86 -0.71
CA ARG A 144 -4.11 -14.62 -0.93
C ARG A 144 -5.24 -14.10 -0.04
N THR A 145 -4.99 -13.94 1.26
CA THR A 145 -5.99 -13.42 2.21
C THR A 145 -6.48 -12.05 1.77
N LYS A 146 -5.56 -11.17 1.36
CA LYS A 146 -5.87 -9.83 0.88
C LYS A 146 -6.77 -9.88 -0.35
N LEU A 147 -6.39 -10.61 -1.39
CA LEU A 147 -7.17 -10.74 -2.63
C LEU A 147 -8.57 -11.35 -2.38
N VAL A 148 -8.67 -12.37 -1.53
CA VAL A 148 -9.97 -12.96 -1.16
C VAL A 148 -10.87 -11.93 -0.48
N ARG A 149 -10.34 -11.12 0.45
CA ARG A 149 -11.12 -10.07 1.12
C ARG A 149 -11.61 -8.99 0.16
N GLU A 150 -10.82 -8.66 -0.84
CA GLU A 150 -11.17 -7.66 -1.83
C GLU A 150 -12.22 -8.13 -2.84
N ILE A 151 -12.09 -9.38 -3.29
CA ILE A 151 -12.94 -9.92 -4.36
C ILE A 151 -14.26 -10.47 -3.79
N ALA A 152 -14.22 -11.12 -2.62
CA ALA A 152 -15.36 -11.86 -2.10
C ALA A 152 -16.43 -10.98 -1.45
N GLU A 153 -16.26 -9.65 -1.38
CA GLU A 153 -17.19 -8.74 -0.70
C GLU A 153 -17.66 -9.26 0.67
N VAL A 154 -16.75 -9.87 1.44
CA VAL A 154 -17.09 -10.37 2.76
C VAL A 154 -17.63 -9.18 3.57
N PRO A 155 -18.94 -9.17 3.92
CA PRO A 155 -19.48 -8.13 4.76
C PRO A 155 -18.61 -8.07 6.01
N HIS A 156 -18.18 -6.88 6.43
CA HIS A 156 -17.36 -6.70 7.62
C HIS A 156 -18.19 -6.94 8.90
N ALA A 157 -18.79 -8.14 9.03
CA ALA A 157 -19.40 -8.55 10.29
C ALA A 157 -18.36 -8.72 11.41
N ASP A 158 -17.08 -8.88 11.04
CA ASP A 158 -15.93 -8.98 11.94
C ASP A 158 -14.80 -7.98 11.63
N ALA A 159 -15.09 -6.83 11.01
CA ALA A 159 -14.30 -5.68 11.38
C ALA A 159 -14.54 -5.53 12.89
N ALA A 160 -13.73 -6.22 13.69
CA ALA A 160 -13.62 -5.92 15.09
C ALA A 160 -13.55 -4.40 15.12
N ILE A 161 -14.59 -3.77 15.66
CA ILE A 161 -14.50 -2.44 16.20
C ILE A 161 -13.32 -2.62 17.16
N HIS A 162 -12.11 -2.37 16.67
CA HIS A 162 -11.02 -2.09 17.56
C HIS A 162 -11.51 -0.84 18.24
N LEU A 163 -12.23 -1.07 19.35
CA LEU A 163 -12.45 -0.05 20.37
C LEU A 163 -11.15 0.71 20.36
N ALA A 164 -11.24 2.00 20.06
CA ALA A 164 -10.08 2.87 20.07
C ALA A 164 -9.40 2.62 21.40
N GLN A 165 -8.46 1.70 21.40
CA GLN A 165 -7.60 1.54 22.56
C GLN A 165 -6.94 2.90 22.69
N ASP A 166 -6.84 3.38 23.91
CA ASP A 166 -6.23 4.66 24.30
C ASP A 166 -4.71 4.64 24.00
N ARG A 167 -4.34 4.23 22.77
CA ARG A 167 -2.97 4.27 22.28
C ARG A 167 -2.71 5.57 21.54
N ALA A 168 -1.53 6.12 21.71
CA ALA A 168 -1.07 7.23 20.89
C ALA A 168 -1.12 6.82 19.41
N ARG A 169 -1.62 7.71 18.55
CA ARG A 169 -1.57 7.51 17.09
C ARG A 169 -0.13 7.55 16.60
N SER A 170 0.13 6.84 15.53
CA SER A 170 1.44 6.88 14.85
C SER A 170 1.75 8.30 14.36
N ASP A 171 3.01 8.69 14.43
CA ASP A 171 3.49 9.92 13.81
C ASP A 171 3.58 9.72 12.28
N CYS A 172 2.62 10.28 11.56
CA CYS A 172 2.52 10.11 10.11
C CYS A 172 3.65 10.79 9.30
N GLU A 173 4.48 11.60 9.96
CA GLU A 173 5.67 12.24 9.37
C GLU A 173 6.98 11.59 9.83
N ILE A 174 6.93 10.44 10.49
CA ILE A 174 8.12 9.82 11.09
C ILE A 174 9.22 9.58 10.05
N GLY A 175 8.87 9.12 8.86
CA GLY A 175 9.84 8.83 7.80
C GLY A 175 10.51 10.10 7.27
N GLU A 176 9.75 11.16 7.05
CA GLU A 176 10.27 12.47 6.62
C GLU A 176 11.17 13.09 7.70
N LYS A 177 10.80 12.94 8.99
CA LYS A 177 11.60 13.41 10.12
C LYS A 177 12.93 12.66 10.20
N GLN A 178 12.91 11.33 10.10
CA GLN A 178 14.13 10.51 10.07
C GLN A 178 15.03 10.89 8.87
N ARG A 179 14.44 11.11 7.69
CA ARG A 179 15.19 11.52 6.51
C ARG A 179 15.87 12.86 6.68
N ARG A 180 15.14 13.88 7.19
CA ARG A 180 15.70 15.21 7.48
C ARG A 180 16.83 15.15 8.51
N GLN A 181 16.72 14.34 9.54
CA GLN A 181 17.77 14.15 10.53
C GLN A 181 19.06 13.60 9.92
N ARG A 182 18.93 12.74 8.90
CA ARG A 182 20.10 12.08 8.27
C ARG A 182 20.74 12.90 7.18
N PHE A 183 19.97 13.56 6.35
CA PHE A 183 20.45 14.18 5.10
C PHE A 183 20.30 15.70 5.10
N GLY A 184 19.74 16.28 6.15
CA GLY A 184 19.40 17.70 6.22
C GLY A 184 18.08 18.02 5.45
N PRO A 185 17.70 19.31 5.48
CA PRO A 185 16.51 19.79 4.78
C PRO A 185 16.61 19.69 3.28
#